data_e0f6d008791d54c804771b541fe95cee
#
_entry.id   e0f6d008791d54c804771b541fe95cee
#
_cell.length_a   1.000
_cell.length_b   1.000
_cell.length_c   1.000
_cell.angle_alpha   90.00
_cell.angle_beta   90.00
_cell.angle_gamma   90.00
#
_symmetry.space_group_name_H-M   'P 1'
#
loop_
_entity.id
_entity.type
_entity.pdbx_description
1 polymer ?
#
loop_
_entity_poly.entity_id
_entity_poly.type
_entity_poly.pdbx_seq_one_letter_code
_entity_poly.pdbx_strand_id
1 'polypeptide(L)'
;HVVQHFAMLDSVVPMFERCFGPYRWGRIGYIATPMGSMEHAQNIALVSQCMADVSSLSCEMTTCHELAHAWFGNLITCATEGDMWINEGGASFCEEVANEAIHGKASSINYYQENLRDVILSAHLSDGGYRALHDMPERYTYGSTTYDKGALVWHSLRGYLGEELFYSTIRELMDRCAFHNLDAWQIRDS
;
A
#
# COMPACT_ATOMS: atom_id res chain seq x y z
N HIS A 1 -2.93 25.63 -1.72
CA HIS A 1 -2.32 24.45 -2.37
C HIS A 1 -2.31 23.24 -1.42
N VAL A 2 -1.72 23.33 -0.20
CA VAL A 2 -1.64 22.18 0.73
C VAL A 2 -3.04 21.59 1.05
N VAL A 3 -4.03 22.42 1.40
CA VAL A 3 -5.39 21.95 1.67
C VAL A 3 -6.01 21.25 0.45
N GLN A 4 -5.72 21.73 -0.74
CA GLN A 4 -6.20 21.13 -1.99
C GLN A 4 -5.57 19.76 -2.24
N HIS A 5 -4.29 19.58 -1.92
CA HIS A 5 -3.62 18.28 -2.04
C HIS A 5 -4.30 17.20 -1.19
N PHE A 6 -4.69 17.54 0.05
CA PHE A 6 -5.33 16.59 0.96
C PHE A 6 -6.84 16.42 0.79
N ALA A 7 -7.47 17.13 -0.16
CA ALA A 7 -8.91 16.97 -0.41
C ALA A 7 -9.31 15.55 -0.86
N MET A 8 -8.39 14.80 -1.48
CA MET A 8 -8.65 13.40 -1.86
C MET A 8 -8.89 12.48 -0.65
N LEU A 9 -8.42 12.85 0.55
CA LEU A 9 -8.64 12.04 1.75
C LEU A 9 -10.12 11.87 2.09
N ASP A 10 -10.97 12.82 1.71
CA ASP A 10 -12.43 12.73 1.88
C ASP A 10 -13.03 11.53 1.12
N SER A 11 -12.39 11.08 0.05
CA SER A 11 -12.78 9.89 -0.72
C SER A 11 -12.00 8.65 -0.31
N VAL A 12 -10.71 8.79 -0.05
CA VAL A 12 -9.79 7.68 0.21
C VAL A 12 -10.02 7.05 1.58
N VAL A 13 -10.17 7.86 2.64
CA VAL A 13 -10.35 7.33 4.01
C VAL A 13 -11.61 6.47 4.11
N PRO A 14 -12.80 6.91 3.67
CA PRO A 14 -13.99 6.05 3.69
C PRO A 14 -13.85 4.81 2.81
N MET A 15 -13.10 4.89 1.69
CA MET A 15 -12.84 3.73 0.85
C MET A 15 -11.97 2.71 1.59
N PHE A 16 -10.87 3.14 2.20
CA PHE A 16 -9.98 2.25 2.97
C PHE A 16 -10.71 1.64 4.17
N GLU A 17 -11.51 2.40 4.90
CA GLU A 17 -12.30 1.87 6.01
C GLU A 17 -13.31 0.81 5.55
N ARG A 18 -13.95 1.01 4.40
CA ARG A 18 -14.86 0.02 3.81
C ARG A 18 -14.11 -1.25 3.39
N CYS A 19 -12.91 -1.10 2.82
CA CYS A 19 -12.11 -2.22 2.30
C CYS A 19 -11.40 -3.00 3.42
N PHE A 20 -10.81 -2.30 4.39
CA PHE A 20 -9.84 -2.87 5.34
C PHE A 20 -10.29 -2.80 6.81
N GLY A 21 -11.42 -2.18 7.10
CA GLY A 21 -11.92 -1.95 8.46
C GLY A 21 -11.56 -0.57 8.99
N PRO A 22 -12.06 -0.21 10.19
CA PRO A 22 -11.98 1.15 10.69
C PRO A 22 -10.54 1.62 10.93
N TYR A 23 -10.28 2.89 10.66
CA TYR A 23 -9.04 3.56 11.03
C TYR A 23 -8.89 3.56 12.56
N ARG A 24 -7.83 2.98 13.09
CA ARG A 24 -7.65 2.70 14.53
C ARG A 24 -6.94 3.81 15.31
N TRP A 25 -6.55 4.90 14.67
CA TRP A 25 -5.73 5.94 15.26
C TRP A 25 -6.56 7.19 15.55
N GLY A 26 -6.09 8.04 16.47
CA GLY A 26 -6.87 9.19 16.93
C GLY A 26 -6.95 10.35 15.94
N ARG A 27 -6.03 10.40 14.95
CA ARG A 27 -6.00 11.44 13.91
C ARG A 27 -5.21 11.00 12.69
N ILE A 28 -5.44 11.67 11.57
CA ILE A 28 -4.58 11.64 10.39
C ILE A 28 -3.84 12.98 10.33
N GLY A 29 -2.53 12.95 10.45
CA GLY A 29 -1.68 14.14 10.35
C GLY A 29 -0.53 13.89 9.39
N TYR A 30 -0.13 14.94 8.66
CA TYR A 30 1.03 14.91 7.77
C TYR A 30 2.02 16.00 8.15
N ILE A 31 3.31 15.67 8.11
CA ILE A 31 4.40 16.62 8.31
C ILE A 31 5.36 16.58 7.13
N ALA A 32 5.73 17.75 6.61
CA ALA A 32 6.68 17.83 5.50
C ALA A 32 8.09 17.44 5.96
N THR A 33 8.75 16.60 5.17
CA THR A 33 10.15 16.22 5.37
C THR A 33 11.01 16.62 4.18
N PRO A 34 12.28 16.94 4.36
CA PRO A 34 13.14 17.31 3.24
C PRO A 34 13.48 16.13 2.33
N MET A 35 13.37 14.90 2.83
CA MET A 35 13.79 13.70 2.12
C MET A 35 13.00 12.48 2.61
N GLY A 36 12.42 11.74 1.66
CA GLY A 36 11.66 10.51 1.92
C GLY A 36 10.32 10.74 2.61
N SER A 37 9.53 9.70 2.63
CA SER A 37 8.26 9.62 3.36
C SER A 37 8.35 8.48 4.38
N MET A 38 7.47 8.48 5.39
CA MET A 38 7.46 7.46 6.44
C MET A 38 6.10 7.43 7.14
N GLU A 39 5.57 6.26 7.31
CA GLU A 39 4.23 5.95 7.80
C GLU A 39 4.03 6.09 9.32
N HIS A 40 4.69 7.03 9.98
CA HIS A 40 4.52 7.21 11.42
C HIS A 40 3.05 7.35 11.81
N ALA A 41 2.59 6.50 12.72
CA ALA A 41 1.20 6.51 13.18
C ALA A 41 0.78 7.91 13.63
N GLN A 42 -0.36 8.41 13.11
CA GLN A 42 -0.95 9.72 13.39
C GLN A 42 -0.16 10.96 12.90
N ASN A 43 1.12 10.82 12.50
CA ASN A 43 1.97 11.92 12.03
C ASN A 43 2.85 11.45 10.87
N ILE A 44 2.22 11.14 9.77
CA ILE A 44 2.86 10.67 8.55
C ILE A 44 3.88 11.70 8.08
N ALA A 45 5.13 11.28 7.92
CA ALA A 45 6.13 12.08 7.23
C ALA A 45 5.88 11.99 5.73
N LEU A 46 5.77 13.13 5.06
CA LEU A 46 5.59 13.17 3.61
C LEU A 46 6.66 14.06 2.99
N VAL A 47 7.34 13.57 1.96
CA VAL A 47 8.34 14.38 1.26
C VAL A 47 7.74 15.69 0.79
N SER A 48 8.42 16.80 1.11
CA SER A 48 7.88 18.16 0.92
C SER A 48 7.54 18.49 -0.53
N GLN A 49 8.19 17.85 -1.49
CA GLN A 49 7.83 17.97 -2.89
C GLN A 49 6.37 17.54 -3.14
N CYS A 50 5.92 16.46 -2.52
CA CYS A 50 4.55 15.98 -2.68
C CYS A 50 3.52 16.88 -1.98
N MET A 51 3.89 17.57 -0.92
CA MET A 51 3.01 18.60 -0.34
C MET A 51 2.87 19.85 -1.24
N ALA A 52 3.86 20.12 -2.07
CA ALA A 52 3.88 21.30 -2.95
C ALA A 52 3.24 21.04 -4.33
N ASP A 53 3.36 19.82 -4.84
CA ASP A 53 2.87 19.43 -6.19
C ASP A 53 1.50 18.74 -6.10
N VAL A 54 0.46 19.56 -6.18
CA VAL A 54 -0.95 19.11 -6.13
C VAL A 54 -1.45 18.51 -7.45
N SER A 55 -0.63 18.50 -8.49
CA SER A 55 -0.99 18.00 -9.82
C SER A 55 -0.34 16.65 -10.17
N SER A 56 0.62 16.21 -9.37
CA SER A 56 1.36 14.98 -9.58
C SER A 56 0.57 13.76 -9.09
N LEU A 57 0.18 12.88 -10.00
CA LEU A 57 -0.42 11.59 -9.66
C LEU A 57 0.50 10.76 -8.74
N SER A 58 1.80 10.77 -9.01
CA SER A 58 2.78 10.07 -8.16
C SER A 58 2.76 10.59 -6.73
N CYS A 59 2.70 11.91 -6.53
CA CYS A 59 2.61 12.50 -5.19
C CYS A 59 1.28 12.22 -4.50
N GLU A 60 0.19 12.18 -5.24
CA GLU A 60 -1.13 11.79 -4.74
C GLU A 60 -1.10 10.33 -4.26
N MET A 61 -0.56 9.42 -5.08
CA MET A 61 -0.43 8.01 -4.73
C MET A 61 0.53 7.79 -3.56
N THR A 62 1.68 8.48 -3.52
CA THR A 62 2.58 8.43 -2.35
C THR A 62 1.86 8.85 -1.07
N THR A 63 1.05 9.91 -1.12
CA THR A 63 0.27 10.36 0.05
C THR A 63 -0.72 9.29 0.52
N CYS A 64 -1.36 8.59 -0.41
CA CYS A 64 -2.28 7.48 -0.11
C CYS A 64 -1.54 6.23 0.38
N HIS A 65 -0.35 5.95 -0.16
CA HIS A 65 0.53 4.87 0.26
C HIS A 65 0.89 4.99 1.74
N GLU A 66 1.40 6.15 2.14
CA GLU A 66 1.75 6.40 3.54
C GLU A 66 0.54 6.33 4.48
N LEU A 67 -0.65 6.71 4.02
CA LEU A 67 -1.89 6.52 4.79
C LEU A 67 -2.28 5.05 4.90
N ALA A 68 -2.10 4.28 3.83
CA ALA A 68 -2.47 2.86 3.78
C ALA A 68 -1.69 2.01 4.78
N HIS A 69 -0.50 2.44 5.12
CA HIS A 69 0.29 1.83 6.19
C HIS A 69 -0.41 1.85 7.55
N ALA A 70 -1.42 2.68 7.77
CA ALA A 70 -2.26 2.59 8.96
C ALA A 70 -2.90 1.21 9.13
N TRP A 71 -3.11 0.47 8.03
CA TRP A 71 -3.56 -0.92 8.01
C TRP A 71 -2.41 -1.88 7.75
N PHE A 72 -1.67 -1.70 6.66
CA PHE A 72 -0.56 -2.55 6.23
C PHE A 72 0.78 -1.97 6.70
N GLY A 73 1.26 -2.36 7.88
CA GLY A 73 2.49 -1.87 8.50
C GLY A 73 2.30 -1.47 9.96
N ASN A 74 1.28 -0.68 10.26
CA ASN A 74 1.02 -0.21 11.61
C ASN A 74 0.00 -1.08 12.38
N LEU A 75 -1.10 -1.49 11.74
CA LEU A 75 -2.10 -2.34 12.38
C LEU A 75 -1.69 -3.81 12.35
N ILE A 76 -1.32 -4.31 11.19
CA ILE A 76 -0.62 -5.58 11.01
C ILE A 76 0.76 -5.29 10.41
N THR A 77 1.78 -6.03 10.76
CA THR A 77 3.12 -5.82 10.21
C THR A 77 3.81 -7.16 9.93
N CYS A 78 4.76 -7.19 9.02
CA CYS A 78 5.52 -8.40 8.72
C CYS A 78 6.30 -8.88 9.95
N ALA A 79 6.42 -10.20 10.11
CA ALA A 79 7.17 -10.81 11.21
C ALA A 79 8.68 -10.64 11.05
N THR A 80 9.15 -10.60 9.81
CA THR A 80 10.55 -10.39 9.43
C THR A 80 10.63 -9.50 8.20
N GLU A 81 11.78 -8.89 7.99
CA GLU A 81 12.04 -8.09 6.79
C GLU A 81 11.93 -8.87 5.47
N GLY A 82 12.08 -10.20 5.54
CA GLY A 82 11.88 -11.09 4.40
C GLY A 82 10.44 -11.14 3.89
N ASP A 83 9.48 -10.70 4.70
CA ASP A 83 8.06 -10.60 4.35
C ASP A 83 7.57 -9.13 4.24
N MET A 84 8.47 -8.18 4.00
CA MET A 84 8.14 -6.75 3.89
C MET A 84 7.07 -6.44 2.83
N TRP A 85 6.83 -7.33 1.88
CA TRP A 85 5.73 -7.22 0.91
C TRP A 85 4.34 -7.14 1.56
N ILE A 86 4.20 -7.62 2.80
CA ILE A 86 2.96 -7.50 3.57
C ILE A 86 2.68 -6.02 3.87
N ASN A 87 3.70 -5.29 4.28
CA ASN A 87 3.63 -3.85 4.55
C ASN A 87 3.59 -3.06 3.23
N GLU A 88 4.68 -3.10 2.48
CA GLU A 88 4.90 -2.24 1.32
C GLU A 88 4.06 -2.65 0.10
N GLY A 89 3.99 -3.94 -0.18
CA GLY A 89 3.12 -4.46 -1.24
C GLY A 89 1.63 -4.24 -0.93
N GLY A 90 1.25 -4.31 0.36
CA GLY A 90 -0.09 -3.97 0.83
C GLY A 90 -0.41 -2.48 0.65
N ALA A 91 0.53 -1.60 1.02
CA ALA A 91 0.38 -0.17 0.84
C ALA A 91 0.36 0.22 -0.65
N SER A 92 1.21 -0.40 -1.48
CA SER A 92 1.20 -0.18 -2.94
C SER A 92 -0.08 -0.70 -3.61
N PHE A 93 -0.67 -1.80 -3.13
CA PHE A 93 -2.00 -2.22 -3.57
C PHE A 93 -3.07 -1.17 -3.22
N CYS A 94 -2.95 -0.53 -2.06
CA CYS A 94 -3.87 0.52 -1.66
C CYS A 94 -3.78 1.79 -2.53
N GLU A 95 -2.65 2.03 -3.22
CA GLU A 95 -2.56 3.10 -4.23
C GLU A 95 -3.54 2.85 -5.38
N GLU A 96 -3.69 1.60 -5.83
CA GLU A 96 -4.70 1.22 -6.83
C GLU A 96 -6.12 1.47 -6.32
N VAL A 97 -6.40 1.09 -5.06
CA VAL A 97 -7.71 1.32 -4.43
C VAL A 97 -8.00 2.80 -4.26
N ALA A 98 -7.01 3.60 -3.88
CA ALA A 98 -7.11 5.05 -3.78
C ALA A 98 -7.34 5.70 -5.16
N ASN A 99 -6.61 5.26 -6.18
CA ASN A 99 -6.78 5.72 -7.56
C ASN A 99 -8.21 5.46 -8.04
N GLU A 100 -8.79 4.29 -7.72
CA GLU A 100 -10.19 3.99 -8.02
C GLU A 100 -11.15 4.96 -7.31
N ALA A 101 -10.89 5.29 -6.04
CA ALA A 101 -11.74 6.20 -5.27
C ALA A 101 -11.69 7.65 -5.77
N ILE A 102 -10.54 8.11 -6.26
CA ILE A 102 -10.32 9.50 -6.69
C ILE A 102 -10.67 9.67 -8.17
N HIS A 103 -10.17 8.79 -9.03
CA HIS A 103 -10.17 8.92 -10.48
C HIS A 103 -11.09 7.91 -11.20
N GLY A 104 -11.64 6.95 -10.47
CA GLY A 104 -12.56 5.94 -10.97
C GLY A 104 -11.85 4.70 -11.54
N LYS A 105 -12.64 3.66 -11.79
CA LYS A 105 -12.17 2.31 -12.16
C LYS A 105 -11.29 2.25 -13.40
N ALA A 106 -11.55 3.08 -14.41
CA ALA A 106 -10.74 3.09 -15.63
C ALA A 106 -9.30 3.56 -15.37
N SER A 107 -9.12 4.57 -14.51
CA SER A 107 -7.81 5.04 -14.09
C SER A 107 -7.05 3.99 -13.27
N SER A 108 -7.73 3.35 -12.33
CA SER A 108 -7.17 2.26 -11.52
C SER A 108 -6.69 1.08 -12.37
N ILE A 109 -7.45 0.68 -13.41
CA ILE A 109 -7.02 -0.36 -14.34
C ILE A 109 -5.73 0.05 -15.08
N ASN A 110 -5.63 1.28 -15.55
CA ASN A 110 -4.42 1.76 -16.22
C ASN A 110 -3.23 1.77 -15.26
N TYR A 111 -3.43 2.23 -14.03
CA TYR A 111 -2.41 2.23 -12.98
C TYR A 111 -1.87 0.83 -12.71
N TYR A 112 -2.76 -0.15 -12.54
CA TYR A 112 -2.40 -1.56 -12.40
C TYR A 112 -1.62 -2.10 -13.62
N GLN A 113 -2.04 -1.76 -14.85
CA GLN A 113 -1.36 -2.22 -16.06
C GLN A 113 0.05 -1.67 -16.19
N GLU A 114 0.28 -0.41 -15.78
CA GLU A 114 1.62 0.19 -15.74
C GLU A 114 2.50 -0.54 -14.72
N ASN A 115 1.99 -0.77 -13.51
CA ASN A 115 2.71 -1.54 -12.50
C ASN A 115 3.03 -2.97 -12.98
N LEU A 116 2.08 -3.68 -13.56
CA LEU A 116 2.31 -5.01 -14.15
C LEU A 116 3.42 -4.99 -15.20
N ARG A 117 3.41 -3.98 -16.07
CA ARG A 117 4.45 -3.81 -17.10
C ARG A 117 5.83 -3.61 -16.46
N ASP A 118 5.93 -2.78 -15.44
CA ASP A 118 7.18 -2.48 -14.76
C ASP A 118 7.73 -3.72 -14.03
N VAL A 119 6.87 -4.49 -13.39
CA VAL A 119 7.28 -5.77 -12.78
C VAL A 119 7.83 -6.75 -13.82
N ILE A 120 7.16 -6.92 -14.96
CA ILE A 120 7.60 -7.85 -16.01
C ILE A 120 8.92 -7.40 -16.63
N LEU A 121 9.11 -6.11 -16.88
CA LEU A 121 10.24 -5.58 -17.62
C LEU A 121 11.44 -5.21 -16.76
N SER A 122 11.25 -4.84 -15.51
CA SER A 122 12.26 -4.12 -14.73
C SER A 122 12.58 -4.74 -13.36
N ALA A 123 11.63 -5.33 -12.65
CA ALA A 123 11.84 -5.79 -11.28
C ALA A 123 13.00 -6.78 -11.14
N HIS A 124 13.15 -7.73 -12.08
CA HIS A 124 14.25 -8.69 -12.08
C HIS A 124 15.62 -8.05 -12.35
N LEU A 125 15.66 -6.89 -12.97
CA LEU A 125 16.89 -6.14 -13.21
C LEU A 125 17.32 -5.37 -11.96
N SER A 126 16.38 -4.70 -11.30
CA SER A 126 16.65 -3.92 -10.08
C SER A 126 16.99 -4.82 -8.90
N ASP A 127 16.31 -5.96 -8.76
CA ASP A 127 16.40 -6.82 -7.58
C ASP A 127 17.36 -8.01 -7.76
N GLY A 128 18.23 -7.93 -8.78
CA GLY A 128 19.29 -8.92 -9.01
C GLY A 128 18.77 -10.32 -9.38
N GLY A 129 17.66 -10.39 -10.11
CA GLY A 129 17.04 -11.62 -10.63
C GLY A 129 15.56 -11.74 -10.26
N TYR A 130 14.93 -12.81 -10.75
CA TYR A 130 13.57 -13.16 -10.37
C TYR A 130 13.52 -13.65 -8.92
N ARG A 131 12.67 -13.02 -8.09
CA ARG A 131 12.58 -13.31 -6.66
C ARG A 131 11.16 -13.71 -6.25
N ALA A 132 11.08 -14.58 -5.24
CA ALA A 132 9.86 -14.80 -4.47
C ALA A 132 9.59 -13.56 -3.59
N LEU A 133 8.33 -13.36 -3.17
CA LEU A 133 7.98 -12.32 -2.22
C LEU A 133 8.42 -12.68 -0.79
N HIS A 134 8.30 -13.97 -0.44
CA HIS A 134 8.70 -14.51 0.86
C HIS A 134 10.21 -14.73 0.91
N ASP A 135 10.79 -14.54 2.08
CA ASP A 135 12.21 -14.77 2.34
C ASP A 135 13.14 -13.88 1.48
N MET A 136 12.73 -12.61 1.31
CA MET A 136 13.47 -11.63 0.53
C MET A 136 14.84 -11.34 1.17
N PRO A 137 15.95 -11.41 0.42
CA PRO A 137 17.24 -11.02 0.97
C PRO A 137 17.28 -9.54 1.36
N GLU A 138 17.86 -9.21 2.52
CA GLU A 138 17.94 -7.88 3.14
C GLU A 138 18.25 -6.75 2.14
N ARG A 139 19.23 -6.93 1.26
CA ARG A 139 19.61 -5.90 0.28
C ARG A 139 18.54 -5.54 -0.75
N TYR A 140 17.45 -6.34 -0.84
CA TYR A 140 16.33 -6.15 -1.77
C TYR A 140 15.00 -5.97 -1.06
N THR A 141 15.01 -5.84 0.27
CA THR A 141 13.81 -5.65 1.10
C THR A 141 12.91 -4.51 0.59
N TYR A 142 13.51 -3.44 0.09
CA TYR A 142 12.81 -2.29 -0.46
C TYR A 142 12.96 -2.18 -2.00
N GLY A 143 12.92 -3.32 -2.68
CA GLY A 143 12.99 -3.41 -4.15
C GLY A 143 11.63 -3.52 -4.82
N SER A 144 11.61 -3.40 -6.16
CA SER A 144 10.36 -3.50 -6.96
C SER A 144 9.62 -4.82 -6.77
N THR A 145 10.31 -5.90 -6.43
CA THR A 145 9.62 -7.16 -6.09
C THR A 145 8.75 -7.00 -4.85
N THR A 146 9.22 -6.32 -3.83
CA THR A 146 8.48 -6.13 -2.58
C THR A 146 7.28 -5.20 -2.78
N TYR A 147 7.47 -4.06 -3.39
CA TYR A 147 6.42 -3.06 -3.63
C TYR A 147 5.48 -3.48 -4.76
N ASP A 148 6.00 -3.51 -5.97
CA ASP A 148 5.18 -3.61 -7.18
C ASP A 148 4.63 -5.02 -7.38
N LYS A 149 5.49 -6.05 -7.28
CA LYS A 149 5.02 -7.44 -7.38
C LYS A 149 4.17 -7.83 -6.16
N GLY A 150 4.47 -7.29 -4.97
CA GLY A 150 3.62 -7.44 -3.79
C GLY A 150 2.21 -6.92 -4.03
N ALA A 151 2.08 -5.72 -4.57
CA ALA A 151 0.79 -5.14 -4.95
C ALA A 151 0.05 -5.99 -5.97
N LEU A 152 0.76 -6.52 -6.98
CA LEU A 152 0.14 -7.41 -7.98
C LEU A 152 -0.38 -8.72 -7.40
N VAL A 153 0.24 -9.24 -6.34
CA VAL A 153 -0.28 -10.44 -5.65
C VAL A 153 -1.58 -10.12 -4.92
N TRP A 154 -1.68 -9.00 -4.21
CA TRP A 154 -2.92 -8.55 -3.58
C TRP A 154 -4.03 -8.31 -4.62
N HIS A 155 -3.71 -7.64 -5.74
CA HIS A 155 -4.62 -7.46 -6.86
C HIS A 155 -5.10 -8.81 -7.44
N SER A 156 -4.19 -9.74 -7.64
CA SER A 156 -4.52 -11.07 -8.18
C SER A 156 -5.44 -11.85 -7.25
N LEU A 157 -5.21 -11.78 -5.94
CA LEU A 157 -6.11 -12.36 -4.93
C LEU A 157 -7.50 -11.72 -4.97
N ARG A 158 -7.58 -10.37 -5.09
CA ARG A 158 -8.85 -9.66 -5.28
C ARG A 158 -9.59 -10.17 -6.52
N GLY A 159 -8.87 -10.34 -7.64
CA GLY A 159 -9.45 -10.85 -8.88
C GLY A 159 -9.90 -12.32 -8.80
N TYR A 160 -9.12 -13.15 -8.12
CA TYR A 160 -9.41 -14.58 -7.97
C TYR A 160 -10.58 -14.87 -7.02
N LEU A 161 -10.63 -14.19 -5.89
CA LEU A 161 -11.67 -14.38 -4.87
C LEU A 161 -12.95 -13.60 -5.18
N GLY A 162 -12.85 -12.53 -5.95
CA GLY A 162 -13.89 -11.53 -6.11
C GLY A 162 -13.89 -10.51 -4.97
N GLU A 163 -14.39 -9.32 -5.24
CA GLU A 163 -14.28 -8.16 -4.33
C GLU A 163 -14.92 -8.42 -2.95
N GLU A 164 -16.11 -9.02 -2.94
CA GLU A 164 -16.84 -9.22 -1.68
C GLU A 164 -16.08 -10.16 -0.72
N LEU A 165 -15.67 -11.33 -1.22
CA LEU A 165 -14.92 -12.29 -0.41
C LEU A 165 -13.55 -11.76 -0.03
N PHE A 166 -12.83 -11.16 -0.97
CA PHE A 166 -11.51 -10.59 -0.72
C PHE A 166 -11.55 -9.56 0.41
N TYR A 167 -12.38 -8.52 0.30
CA TYR A 167 -12.41 -7.48 1.32
C TYR A 167 -13.02 -7.94 2.64
N SER A 168 -13.94 -8.91 2.65
CA SER A 168 -14.41 -9.48 3.91
C SER A 168 -13.31 -10.25 4.63
N THR A 169 -12.52 -11.03 3.90
CA THR A 169 -11.37 -11.77 4.45
C THR A 169 -10.28 -10.81 4.97
N ILE A 170 -9.97 -9.75 4.22
CA ILE A 170 -8.99 -8.76 4.68
C ILE A 170 -9.45 -8.05 5.96
N ARG A 171 -10.73 -7.65 6.05
CA ARG A 171 -11.25 -7.04 7.29
C ARG A 171 -11.17 -8.00 8.48
N GLU A 172 -11.48 -9.27 8.28
CA GLU A 172 -11.33 -10.29 9.33
C GLU A 172 -9.87 -10.48 9.75
N LEU A 173 -8.95 -10.51 8.77
CA LEU A 173 -7.50 -10.56 9.04
C LEU A 173 -7.05 -9.35 9.87
N MET A 174 -7.45 -8.13 9.47
CA MET A 174 -7.12 -6.89 10.18
C MET A 174 -7.66 -6.87 11.62
N ASP A 175 -8.87 -7.37 11.85
CA ASP A 175 -9.45 -7.44 13.19
C ASP A 175 -8.77 -8.51 14.05
N ARG A 176 -8.58 -9.71 13.51
CA ARG A 176 -8.00 -10.85 14.24
C ARG A 176 -6.52 -10.64 14.58
N CYS A 177 -5.78 -10.04 13.68
CA CYS A 177 -4.34 -9.86 13.78
C CYS A 177 -3.93 -8.42 14.13
N ALA A 178 -4.86 -7.58 14.58
CA ALA A 178 -4.57 -6.21 14.97
C ALA A 178 -3.42 -6.14 15.99
N PHE A 179 -2.42 -5.32 15.70
CA PHE A 179 -1.22 -5.11 16.51
C PHE A 179 -0.32 -6.35 16.68
N HIS A 180 -0.41 -7.29 15.72
CA HIS A 180 0.44 -8.48 15.67
C HIS A 180 1.30 -8.52 14.42
N ASN A 181 2.38 -9.28 14.51
CA ASN A 181 3.25 -9.56 13.38
C ASN A 181 2.73 -10.80 12.63
N LEU A 182 2.82 -10.77 11.30
CA LEU A 182 2.38 -11.84 10.41
C LEU A 182 3.51 -12.24 9.47
N ASP A 183 3.60 -13.53 9.16
CA ASP A 183 4.39 -14.04 8.06
C ASP A 183 3.50 -14.43 6.85
N ALA A 184 4.14 -14.72 5.72
CA ALA A 184 3.44 -15.11 4.50
C ALA A 184 2.57 -16.36 4.66
N TRP A 185 2.98 -17.28 5.54
CA TRP A 185 2.23 -18.53 5.79
C TRP A 185 0.95 -18.28 6.56
N GLN A 186 0.99 -17.37 7.52
CA GLN A 186 -0.20 -16.96 8.30
C GLN A 186 -1.22 -16.24 7.42
N ILE A 187 -0.77 -15.44 6.44
CA ILE A 187 -1.67 -14.82 5.46
C ILE A 187 -2.29 -15.88 4.53
N ARG A 188 -1.49 -16.83 4.06
CA ARG A 188 -2.00 -17.93 3.22
C ARG A 188 -3.08 -18.77 3.93
N ASP A 189 -2.90 -19.02 5.22
CA ASP A 189 -3.74 -19.92 6.01
C ASP A 189 -4.95 -19.20 6.64
N SER A 190 -5.08 -17.89 6.43
CA SER A 190 -6.22 -17.06 6.89
C SER A 190 -7.33 -17.00 5.87
#